data_07e55e602987e78c42a919a39e71bff1
#
_entry.id   07e55e602987e78c42a919a39e71bff1
#
_cell.length_a   1.000
_cell.length_b   1.000
_cell.length_c   1.000
_cell.angle_alpha   90.00
_cell.angle_beta   90.00
_cell.angle_gamma   90.00
#
_symmetry.space_group_name_H-M   'P 1'
#
loop_
_entity.id
_entity.type
_entity.pdbx_description
1 polymer ?
#
loop_
_entity_poly.entity_id
_entity_poly.type
_entity_poly.pdbx_seq_one_letter_code
_entity_poly.pdbx_strand_id
1 'polypeptide(L)'
;MLTIANKQFDSHLVMGTGGASSQDMLEQSLVASGTELTTVAMRRHSAKSPGGESIFELLQRLSIDVLPNTAGCRTARDAVTTAKLAREALGTNWVKVEVIADDRTLLPDVVELVDACEMLVAERFVVLAYTSDDPVIAKRLEDVGVDAVMPLGSPIGTGLGILNPHNIELICSRTQVPVLLDAGVGTASDAALAMELGCDGVLLASAINRCQDPLAMATAMKYAVEGGRLARQAGRIPKRQHAVASSSFEGLASWEDKVL
;
A
#
# COMPACT_ATOMS: atom_id res chain seq x y z
N MET A 1 7.95 0.77 13.14
CA MET A 1 7.22 -0.48 12.92
C MET A 1 5.79 -0.15 12.50
N LEU A 2 5.26 -0.83 11.52
CA LEU A 2 3.87 -0.78 11.10
C LEU A 2 3.08 -1.77 11.97
N THR A 3 2.02 -1.30 12.63
CA THR A 3 1.17 -2.17 13.46
C THR A 3 -0.20 -2.28 12.82
N ILE A 4 -0.64 -3.50 12.50
CA ILE A 4 -1.98 -3.78 11.98
C ILE A 4 -2.61 -4.82 12.89
N ALA A 5 -3.79 -4.55 13.44
CA ALA A 5 -4.39 -5.36 14.50
C ALA A 5 -3.38 -5.60 15.64
N ASN A 6 -3.05 -6.87 15.91
CA ASN A 6 -2.12 -7.24 16.97
C ASN A 6 -0.71 -7.61 16.46
N LYS A 7 -0.42 -7.36 15.18
CA LYS A 7 0.85 -7.75 14.54
C LYS A 7 1.69 -6.54 14.18
N GLN A 8 2.98 -6.64 14.42
CA GLN A 8 3.97 -5.61 14.08
C GLN A 8 4.85 -6.09 12.92
N PHE A 9 5.14 -5.16 12.02
CA PHE A 9 6.02 -5.36 10.87
C PHE A 9 7.10 -4.28 10.88
N ASP A 10 8.33 -4.65 10.60
CA ASP A 10 9.42 -3.70 10.44
C ASP A 10 9.30 -2.98 9.10
N SER A 11 8.84 -3.71 8.08
CA SER A 11 8.59 -3.16 6.74
C SER A 11 7.28 -2.39 6.69
N HIS A 12 7.33 -1.17 6.14
CA HIS A 12 6.16 -0.37 5.77
C HIS A 12 5.74 -0.58 4.31
N LEU A 13 6.46 -1.45 3.58
CA LEU A 13 6.14 -1.85 2.22
C LEU A 13 5.47 -3.22 2.21
N VAL A 14 4.27 -3.29 1.66
CA VAL A 14 3.52 -4.52 1.40
C VAL A 14 3.56 -4.79 -0.11
N MET A 15 4.09 -5.93 -0.51
CA MET A 15 4.18 -6.28 -1.93
C MET A 15 3.10 -7.27 -2.32
N GLY A 16 2.48 -7.07 -3.49
CA GLY A 16 1.56 -8.04 -4.07
C GLY A 16 2.25 -9.00 -5.04
N THR A 17 1.72 -10.22 -5.15
CA THR A 17 2.27 -11.27 -6.03
C THR A 17 1.82 -11.17 -7.48
N GLY A 18 0.83 -10.32 -7.77
CA GLY A 18 0.21 -10.25 -9.10
C GLY A 18 1.10 -9.63 -10.17
N GLY A 19 1.18 -10.28 -11.35
CA GLY A 19 1.81 -9.74 -12.54
C GLY A 19 3.30 -10.02 -12.70
N ALA A 20 3.92 -10.79 -11.83
CA ALA A 20 5.31 -11.21 -11.98
C ALA A 20 5.50 -12.10 -13.23
N SER A 21 6.62 -11.93 -13.93
CA SER A 21 6.93 -12.65 -15.17
C SER A 21 7.32 -14.11 -14.93
N SER A 22 7.88 -14.40 -13.76
CA SER A 22 8.25 -15.75 -13.31
C SER A 22 8.25 -15.81 -11.78
N GLN A 23 8.25 -17.03 -11.23
CA GLN A 23 8.35 -17.23 -9.79
C GLN A 23 9.73 -16.80 -9.25
N ASP A 24 10.80 -17.07 -9.99
CA ASP A 24 12.15 -16.65 -9.61
C ASP A 24 12.25 -15.10 -9.52
N MET A 25 11.68 -14.39 -10.48
CA MET A 25 11.66 -12.93 -10.45
C MET A 25 10.81 -12.40 -9.28
N LEU A 26 9.69 -13.06 -9.00
CA LEU A 26 8.87 -12.72 -7.85
C LEU A 26 9.64 -12.93 -6.54
N GLU A 27 10.31 -14.06 -6.36
CA GLU A 27 11.14 -14.35 -5.20
C GLU A 27 12.22 -13.28 -4.98
N GLN A 28 12.99 -12.97 -6.03
CA GLN A 28 14.04 -11.95 -5.96
C GLN A 28 13.47 -10.58 -5.59
N SER A 29 12.31 -10.21 -6.15
CA SER A 29 11.64 -8.94 -5.85
C SER A 29 11.09 -8.89 -4.43
N LEU A 30 10.51 -9.98 -3.93
CA LEU A 30 10.04 -10.07 -2.54
C LEU A 30 11.20 -9.88 -1.56
N VAL A 31 12.32 -10.56 -1.78
CA VAL A 31 13.52 -10.42 -0.94
C VAL A 31 14.08 -9.00 -1.01
N ALA A 32 14.23 -8.43 -2.21
CA ALA A 32 14.76 -7.08 -2.39
C ALA A 32 13.87 -5.99 -1.79
N SER A 33 12.55 -6.16 -1.85
CA SER A 33 11.59 -5.23 -1.24
C SER A 33 11.63 -5.25 0.28
N GLY A 34 12.08 -6.35 0.88
CA GLY A 34 12.06 -6.55 2.32
C GLY A 34 10.64 -6.61 2.90
N THR A 35 9.65 -6.96 2.07
CA THR A 35 8.26 -7.11 2.54
C THR A 35 8.12 -8.29 3.49
N GLU A 36 7.33 -8.12 4.54
CA GLU A 36 7.01 -9.16 5.53
C GLU A 36 5.55 -9.62 5.41
N LEU A 37 4.75 -8.91 4.62
CA LEU A 37 3.36 -9.21 4.32
C LEU A 37 3.12 -9.11 2.81
N THR A 38 2.47 -10.09 2.20
CA THR A 38 2.21 -10.07 0.77
C THR A 38 0.79 -10.49 0.41
N THR A 39 0.19 -9.82 -0.59
CA THR A 39 -1.17 -10.17 -1.03
C THR A 39 -1.15 -11.29 -2.05
N VAL A 40 -2.10 -12.22 -1.88
CA VAL A 40 -2.35 -13.33 -2.79
C VAL A 40 -3.83 -13.35 -3.21
N ALA A 41 -4.08 -13.24 -4.53
CA ALA A 41 -5.45 -13.23 -5.06
C ALA A 41 -6.03 -14.64 -5.10
N MET A 42 -6.98 -14.96 -4.21
CA MET A 42 -7.52 -16.31 -4.04
C MET A 42 -8.20 -16.84 -5.31
N ARG A 43 -8.88 -15.99 -6.07
CA ARG A 43 -9.60 -16.40 -7.30
C ARG A 43 -8.68 -16.64 -8.51
N ARG A 44 -7.40 -16.27 -8.43
CA ARG A 44 -6.45 -16.33 -9.55
C ARG A 44 -5.39 -17.43 -9.40
N HIS A 45 -5.29 -18.02 -8.24
CA HIS A 45 -4.33 -19.12 -8.00
C HIS A 45 -5.05 -20.47 -8.08
N SER A 46 -4.83 -21.18 -9.20
CA SER A 46 -5.12 -22.60 -9.23
C SER A 46 -4.01 -23.34 -8.48
N ALA A 47 -4.40 -24.33 -7.69
CA ALA A 47 -3.47 -25.19 -6.99
C ALA A 47 -2.53 -25.87 -8.00
N LYS A 48 -1.22 -25.65 -7.83
CA LYS A 48 -0.09 -26.31 -8.47
C LYS A 48 0.15 -26.02 -9.94
N SER A 49 1.25 -25.30 -10.21
CA SER A 49 2.00 -25.55 -11.45
C SER A 49 2.50 -27.00 -11.44
N PRO A 50 2.38 -27.75 -12.55
CA PRO A 50 2.88 -29.12 -12.60
C PRO A 50 4.39 -29.15 -12.32
N GLY A 51 4.80 -29.66 -11.16
CA GLY A 51 6.19 -29.93 -10.83
C GLY A 51 7.00 -28.79 -10.19
N GLY A 52 6.37 -27.65 -9.79
CA GLY A 52 7.06 -26.54 -9.13
C GLY A 52 6.55 -26.25 -7.71
N GLU A 53 7.35 -25.48 -6.96
CA GLU A 53 6.97 -24.93 -5.66
C GLU A 53 5.72 -24.04 -5.82
N SER A 54 4.73 -24.16 -4.93
CA SER A 54 3.57 -23.27 -4.94
C SER A 54 3.94 -21.90 -4.39
N ILE A 55 3.13 -20.86 -4.71
CA ILE A 55 3.31 -19.53 -4.14
C ILE A 55 3.31 -19.53 -2.61
N PHE A 56 2.49 -20.38 -2.01
CA PHE A 56 2.36 -20.50 -0.55
C PHE A 56 3.60 -21.14 0.08
N GLU A 57 4.18 -22.18 -0.56
CA GLU A 57 5.44 -22.79 -0.13
C GLU A 57 6.61 -21.80 -0.25
N LEU A 58 6.66 -21.01 -1.33
CA LEU A 58 7.63 -19.94 -1.50
C LEU A 58 7.54 -18.92 -0.35
N LEU A 59 6.34 -18.42 -0.06
CA LEU A 59 6.14 -17.41 0.99
C LEU A 59 6.47 -17.96 2.38
N GLN A 60 6.11 -19.21 2.64
CA GLN A 60 6.47 -19.90 3.87
C GLN A 60 8.00 -20.02 4.03
N ARG A 61 8.71 -20.40 2.96
CA ARG A 61 10.17 -20.50 2.94
C ARG A 61 10.85 -19.15 3.18
N LEU A 62 10.28 -18.09 2.65
CA LEU A 62 10.78 -16.72 2.86
C LEU A 62 10.33 -16.10 4.19
N SER A 63 9.50 -16.80 4.97
CA SER A 63 8.91 -16.29 6.22
C SER A 63 8.11 -14.99 6.01
N ILE A 64 7.40 -14.90 4.88
CA ILE A 64 6.52 -13.78 4.52
C ILE A 64 5.08 -14.18 4.79
N ASP A 65 4.36 -13.35 5.54
CA ASP A 65 2.95 -13.58 5.83
C ASP A 65 2.08 -13.43 4.59
N VAL A 66 1.04 -14.25 4.53
CA VAL A 66 0.06 -14.21 3.44
C VAL A 66 -1.14 -13.37 3.85
N LEU A 67 -1.46 -12.38 3.02
CA LEU A 67 -2.69 -11.59 3.07
C LEU A 67 -3.58 -12.00 1.89
N PRO A 68 -4.52 -12.95 2.07
CA PRO A 68 -5.47 -13.29 1.03
C PRO A 68 -6.28 -12.08 0.61
N ASN A 69 -6.56 -11.91 -0.68
CA ASN A 69 -7.44 -10.84 -1.13
C ASN A 69 -8.64 -11.37 -1.93
N THR A 70 -9.71 -10.59 -1.94
CA THR A 70 -10.96 -10.90 -2.64
C THR A 70 -11.02 -10.29 -4.04
N ALA A 71 -9.86 -10.03 -4.65
CA ALA A 71 -9.75 -9.42 -5.97
C ALA A 71 -10.65 -10.08 -7.01
N GLY A 72 -11.40 -9.25 -7.73
CA GLY A 72 -12.35 -9.69 -8.75
C GLY A 72 -13.74 -10.04 -8.22
N CYS A 73 -14.03 -9.87 -6.94
CA CYS A 73 -15.39 -9.91 -6.39
C CYS A 73 -16.15 -8.65 -6.77
N ARG A 74 -17.46 -8.78 -7.04
CA ARG A 74 -18.32 -7.67 -7.45
C ARG A 74 -19.45 -7.38 -6.45
N THR A 75 -19.61 -8.26 -5.48
CA THR A 75 -20.64 -8.13 -4.44
C THR A 75 -20.03 -8.43 -3.07
N ALA A 76 -20.65 -7.89 -2.02
CA ALA A 76 -20.31 -8.20 -0.65
C ALA A 76 -20.34 -9.71 -0.38
N ARG A 77 -21.37 -10.38 -0.88
CA ARG A 77 -21.52 -11.83 -0.73
C ARG A 77 -20.37 -12.62 -1.34
N ASP A 78 -19.92 -12.23 -2.54
CA ASP A 78 -18.79 -12.89 -3.21
C ASP A 78 -17.49 -12.68 -2.41
N ALA A 79 -17.27 -11.45 -1.93
CA ALA A 79 -16.09 -11.11 -1.12
C ALA A 79 -16.07 -11.92 0.20
N VAL A 80 -17.19 -11.96 0.92
CA VAL A 80 -17.33 -12.72 2.16
C VAL A 80 -17.10 -14.21 1.92
N THR A 81 -17.70 -14.79 0.86
CA THR A 81 -17.51 -16.20 0.51
C THR A 81 -16.05 -16.50 0.19
N THR A 82 -15.40 -15.62 -0.59
CA THR A 82 -13.97 -15.76 -0.95
C THR A 82 -13.08 -15.69 0.29
N ALA A 83 -13.34 -14.75 1.20
CA ALA A 83 -12.60 -14.63 2.46
C ALA A 83 -12.74 -15.87 3.35
N LYS A 84 -13.94 -16.43 3.48
CA LYS A 84 -14.16 -17.67 4.23
C LYS A 84 -13.41 -18.86 3.65
N LEU A 85 -13.44 -19.00 2.32
CA LEU A 85 -12.68 -20.06 1.64
C LEU A 85 -11.16 -19.88 1.86
N ALA A 86 -10.67 -18.62 1.83
CA ALA A 86 -9.28 -18.33 2.13
C ALA A 86 -8.91 -18.71 3.57
N ARG A 87 -9.76 -18.40 4.55
CA ARG A 87 -9.55 -18.79 5.95
C ARG A 87 -9.42 -20.29 6.12
N GLU A 88 -10.32 -21.05 5.51
CA GLU A 88 -10.27 -22.51 5.57
C GLU A 88 -9.04 -23.10 4.88
N ALA A 89 -8.63 -22.51 3.74
CA ALA A 89 -7.51 -23.01 2.96
C ALA A 89 -6.14 -22.68 3.56
N LEU A 90 -6.01 -21.52 4.21
CA LEU A 90 -4.73 -20.95 4.66
C LEU A 90 -4.58 -20.86 6.17
N GLY A 91 -5.65 -21.12 6.93
CA GLY A 91 -5.63 -21.04 8.40
C GLY A 91 -5.39 -19.60 8.92
N THR A 92 -5.77 -18.58 8.16
CA THR A 92 -5.61 -17.17 8.55
C THR A 92 -6.94 -16.44 8.59
N ASN A 93 -7.11 -15.56 9.58
CA ASN A 93 -8.26 -14.65 9.65
C ASN A 93 -7.99 -13.30 8.94
N TRP A 94 -6.81 -13.08 8.40
CA TRP A 94 -6.46 -11.87 7.68
C TRP A 94 -7.06 -11.87 6.28
N VAL A 95 -7.59 -10.73 5.84
CA VAL A 95 -8.09 -10.57 4.48
C VAL A 95 -7.99 -9.12 4.02
N LYS A 96 -7.50 -8.93 2.79
CA LYS A 96 -7.66 -7.68 2.06
C LYS A 96 -8.96 -7.75 1.28
N VAL A 97 -9.91 -6.88 1.61
CA VAL A 97 -11.23 -6.88 0.98
C VAL A 97 -11.24 -5.92 -0.20
N GLU A 98 -11.53 -6.46 -1.36
CA GLU A 98 -11.77 -5.74 -2.61
C GLU A 98 -13.15 -6.11 -3.15
N VAL A 99 -14.00 -5.12 -3.44
CA VAL A 99 -15.22 -5.27 -4.23
C VAL A 99 -15.16 -4.24 -5.34
N ILE A 100 -15.15 -4.67 -6.59
CA ILE A 100 -14.96 -3.78 -7.74
C ILE A 100 -16.28 -3.44 -8.42
N ALA A 101 -16.48 -2.16 -8.75
CA ALA A 101 -17.67 -1.68 -9.46
C ALA A 101 -17.58 -1.92 -10.96
N ASP A 102 -16.39 -1.80 -11.54
CA ASP A 102 -16.18 -1.79 -12.99
C ASP A 102 -14.86 -2.45 -13.39
N ASP A 103 -14.89 -3.29 -14.44
CA ASP A 103 -13.73 -4.05 -14.93
C ASP A 103 -12.68 -3.19 -15.63
N ARG A 104 -13.06 -2.01 -16.12
CA ARG A 104 -12.14 -1.15 -16.87
C ARG A 104 -11.30 -0.27 -15.96
N THR A 105 -11.88 0.18 -14.88
CA THR A 105 -11.22 1.08 -13.93
C THR A 105 -10.74 0.35 -12.69
N LEU A 106 -11.31 -0.81 -12.34
CA LEU A 106 -11.10 -1.56 -11.10
C LEU A 106 -11.32 -0.68 -9.85
N LEU A 107 -12.17 0.34 -9.99
CA LEU A 107 -12.56 1.18 -8.87
C LEU A 107 -13.45 0.39 -7.90
N PRO A 108 -13.34 0.64 -6.60
CA PRO A 108 -14.12 -0.05 -5.60
C PRO A 108 -15.60 0.33 -5.66
N ASP A 109 -16.49 -0.65 -5.50
CA ASP A 109 -17.87 -0.43 -5.12
C ASP A 109 -17.91 -0.21 -3.61
N VAL A 110 -17.98 1.06 -3.22
CA VAL A 110 -17.85 1.44 -1.81
C VAL A 110 -19.05 1.02 -0.97
N VAL A 111 -20.22 0.82 -1.57
CA VAL A 111 -21.43 0.36 -0.87
C VAL A 111 -21.28 -1.12 -0.53
N GLU A 112 -21.04 -1.93 -1.54
CA GLU A 112 -20.81 -3.38 -1.39
C GLU A 112 -19.57 -3.66 -0.52
N LEU A 113 -18.55 -2.78 -0.58
CA LEU A 113 -17.34 -2.90 0.24
C LEU A 113 -17.65 -2.72 1.74
N VAL A 114 -18.41 -1.69 2.10
CA VAL A 114 -18.80 -1.42 3.49
C VAL A 114 -19.60 -2.61 4.05
N ASP A 115 -20.58 -3.10 3.28
CA ASP A 115 -21.39 -4.27 3.67
C ASP A 115 -20.51 -5.52 3.85
N ALA A 116 -19.57 -5.77 2.94
CA ALA A 116 -18.63 -6.89 3.06
C ALA A 116 -17.75 -6.78 4.32
N CYS A 117 -17.23 -5.58 4.59
CA CYS A 117 -16.39 -5.34 5.76
C CYS A 117 -17.16 -5.56 7.06
N GLU A 118 -18.39 -5.03 7.17
CA GLU A 118 -19.26 -5.23 8.35
C GLU A 118 -19.49 -6.72 8.63
N MET A 119 -19.83 -7.49 7.59
CA MET A 119 -20.03 -8.93 7.71
C MET A 119 -18.76 -9.66 8.14
N LEU A 120 -17.59 -9.30 7.60
CA LEU A 120 -16.32 -9.97 7.91
C LEU A 120 -15.80 -9.61 9.31
N VAL A 121 -15.95 -8.36 9.74
CA VAL A 121 -15.62 -7.92 11.10
C VAL A 121 -16.48 -8.67 12.13
N ALA A 122 -17.80 -8.80 11.87
CA ALA A 122 -18.70 -9.59 12.73
C ALA A 122 -18.27 -11.06 12.85
N GLU A 123 -17.60 -11.60 11.84
CA GLU A 123 -17.05 -12.96 11.82
C GLU A 123 -15.59 -13.04 12.30
N ARG A 124 -15.07 -11.96 12.91
CA ARG A 124 -13.73 -11.86 13.52
C ARG A 124 -12.58 -12.03 12.53
N PHE A 125 -12.75 -11.55 11.30
CA PHE A 125 -11.63 -11.35 10.41
C PHE A 125 -10.84 -10.12 10.80
N VAL A 126 -9.54 -10.13 10.52
CA VAL A 126 -8.68 -8.94 10.45
C VAL A 126 -8.84 -8.38 9.04
N VAL A 127 -9.50 -7.23 8.94
CA VAL A 127 -9.97 -6.68 7.66
C VAL A 127 -9.13 -5.48 7.24
N LEU A 128 -8.49 -5.57 6.08
CA LEU A 128 -7.83 -4.46 5.40
C LEU A 128 -8.69 -4.09 4.17
N ALA A 129 -9.25 -2.89 4.14
CA ALA A 129 -10.28 -2.50 3.16
C ALA A 129 -9.71 -1.64 2.03
N TYR A 130 -9.63 -2.17 0.80
CA TYR A 130 -9.30 -1.41 -0.41
C TYR A 130 -10.46 -0.51 -0.81
N THR A 131 -10.23 0.80 -0.84
CA THR A 131 -11.28 1.80 -1.06
C THR A 131 -10.84 2.96 -1.98
N SER A 132 -11.80 3.84 -2.29
CA SER A 132 -11.52 5.11 -2.94
C SER A 132 -10.75 6.07 -2.01
N ASP A 133 -10.29 7.18 -2.58
CA ASP A 133 -9.65 8.29 -1.86
C ASP A 133 -10.65 9.24 -1.18
N ASP A 134 -11.87 8.78 -0.93
CA ASP A 134 -12.90 9.55 -0.24
C ASP A 134 -12.75 9.47 1.28
N PRO A 135 -12.46 10.60 1.99
CA PRO A 135 -12.30 10.61 3.44
C PRO A 135 -13.57 10.21 4.22
N VAL A 136 -14.77 10.39 3.62
CA VAL A 136 -16.03 10.00 4.26
C VAL A 136 -16.17 8.48 4.25
N ILE A 137 -15.81 7.84 3.13
CA ILE A 137 -15.84 6.38 3.04
C ILE A 137 -14.77 5.76 3.93
N ALA A 138 -13.55 6.33 3.97
CA ALA A 138 -12.50 5.89 4.87
C ALA A 138 -12.98 5.88 6.34
N LYS A 139 -13.64 6.96 6.78
CA LYS A 139 -14.21 7.04 8.13
C LYS A 139 -15.31 6.02 8.36
N ARG A 140 -16.18 5.79 7.39
CA ARG A 140 -17.26 4.78 7.50
C ARG A 140 -16.68 3.37 7.63
N LEU A 141 -15.60 3.04 6.89
CA LEU A 141 -14.91 1.76 7.03
C LEU A 141 -14.29 1.60 8.42
N GLU A 142 -13.65 2.63 8.95
CA GLU A 142 -13.16 2.63 10.34
C GLU A 142 -14.30 2.39 11.34
N ASP A 143 -15.46 3.06 11.16
CA ASP A 143 -16.60 2.94 12.06
C ASP A 143 -17.24 1.54 12.07
N VAL A 144 -17.15 0.78 10.98
CA VAL A 144 -17.55 -0.64 10.96
C VAL A 144 -16.50 -1.57 11.55
N GLY A 145 -15.31 -1.07 11.87
CA GLY A 145 -14.30 -1.79 12.64
C GLY A 145 -13.23 -2.52 11.81
N VAL A 146 -12.90 -2.01 10.63
CA VAL A 146 -11.76 -2.55 9.87
C VAL A 146 -10.44 -2.29 10.59
N ASP A 147 -9.44 -3.16 10.39
CA ASP A 147 -8.13 -3.06 11.02
C ASP A 147 -7.16 -2.16 10.24
N ALA A 148 -7.43 -1.89 8.97
CA ALA A 148 -6.70 -0.91 8.15
C ALA A 148 -7.56 -0.40 7.00
N VAL A 149 -7.37 0.87 6.63
CA VAL A 149 -7.98 1.48 5.44
C VAL A 149 -6.92 1.61 4.36
N MET A 150 -7.27 1.20 3.13
CA MET A 150 -6.35 1.17 2.01
C MET A 150 -6.87 2.01 0.84
N PRO A 151 -6.73 3.36 0.91
CA PRO A 151 -7.19 4.25 -0.15
C PRO A 151 -6.31 4.11 -1.39
N LEU A 152 -6.91 4.20 -2.58
CA LEU A 152 -6.17 4.23 -3.83
C LEU A 152 -5.51 5.60 -4.08
N GLY A 153 -4.33 5.61 -4.69
CA GLY A 153 -3.72 6.82 -5.26
C GLY A 153 -4.32 7.15 -6.64
N SER A 154 -4.50 6.11 -7.44
CA SER A 154 -5.16 6.08 -8.74
C SER A 154 -5.56 4.65 -9.08
N PRO A 155 -6.37 4.41 -10.14
CA PRO A 155 -6.84 3.06 -10.46
C PRO A 155 -5.72 2.03 -10.60
N ILE A 156 -5.99 0.79 -10.21
CA ILE A 156 -5.02 -0.31 -10.17
C ILE A 156 -4.27 -0.44 -11.49
N GLY A 157 -2.95 -0.48 -11.43
CA GLY A 157 -2.08 -0.74 -12.58
C GLY A 157 -1.89 0.43 -13.55
N THR A 158 -2.43 1.62 -13.26
CA THR A 158 -2.28 2.82 -14.11
C THR A 158 -0.92 3.48 -13.99
N GLY A 159 -0.26 3.39 -12.83
CA GLY A 159 1.02 4.08 -12.59
C GLY A 159 0.92 5.60 -12.60
N LEU A 160 -0.28 6.17 -12.39
CA LEU A 160 -0.52 7.61 -12.40
C LEU A 160 -0.13 8.31 -11.09
N GLY A 161 0.29 7.52 -10.08
CA GLY A 161 0.66 8.04 -8.77
C GLY A 161 -0.57 8.45 -7.93
N ILE A 162 -0.39 9.45 -7.08
CA ILE A 162 -1.45 9.97 -6.19
C ILE A 162 -2.10 11.17 -6.87
N LEU A 163 -3.32 10.98 -7.38
CA LEU A 163 -4.06 12.02 -8.11
C LEU A 163 -4.65 13.09 -7.18
N ASN A 164 -5.00 12.72 -5.95
CA ASN A 164 -5.57 13.64 -4.98
C ASN A 164 -4.82 13.55 -3.63
N PRO A 165 -3.64 14.16 -3.52
CA PRO A 165 -2.85 14.12 -2.29
C PRO A 165 -3.56 14.77 -1.09
N HIS A 166 -4.44 15.75 -1.33
CA HIS A 166 -5.21 16.39 -0.26
C HIS A 166 -6.15 15.39 0.44
N ASN A 167 -6.85 14.56 -0.31
CA ASN A 167 -7.74 13.55 0.27
C ASN A 167 -6.95 12.48 1.04
N ILE A 168 -5.80 12.04 0.52
CA ILE A 168 -4.95 11.09 1.24
C ILE A 168 -4.49 11.69 2.58
N GLU A 169 -4.03 12.94 2.60
CA GLU A 169 -3.65 13.64 3.84
C GLU A 169 -4.83 13.75 4.82
N LEU A 170 -6.04 14.07 4.32
CA LEU A 170 -7.26 14.10 5.14
C LEU A 170 -7.59 12.73 5.75
N ILE A 171 -7.50 11.66 4.97
CA ILE A 171 -7.71 10.30 5.45
C ILE A 171 -6.71 10.00 6.57
N CYS A 172 -5.41 10.18 6.32
CA CYS A 172 -4.35 9.92 7.30
C CYS A 172 -4.51 10.72 8.60
N SER A 173 -4.99 11.97 8.50
CA SER A 173 -5.15 12.85 9.68
C SER A 173 -6.40 12.56 10.50
N ARG A 174 -7.40 11.87 9.95
CA ARG A 174 -8.72 11.64 10.57
C ARG A 174 -8.96 10.20 11.00
N THR A 175 -8.24 9.25 10.44
CA THR A 175 -8.39 7.82 10.69
C THR A 175 -7.48 7.40 11.84
N GLN A 176 -7.99 6.57 12.75
CA GLN A 176 -7.24 6.05 13.91
C GLN A 176 -6.62 4.67 13.63
N VAL A 177 -7.12 3.96 12.60
CA VAL A 177 -6.51 2.71 12.13
C VAL A 177 -5.44 2.99 11.09
N PRO A 178 -4.48 2.09 10.88
CA PRO A 178 -3.44 2.26 9.86
C PRO A 178 -4.00 2.56 8.47
N VAL A 179 -3.36 3.50 7.78
CA VAL A 179 -3.68 3.88 6.40
C VAL A 179 -2.55 3.41 5.49
N LEU A 180 -2.84 2.50 4.57
CA LEU A 180 -1.88 2.02 3.57
C LEU A 180 -2.30 2.51 2.19
N LEU A 181 -1.47 3.29 1.51
CA LEU A 181 -1.77 3.64 0.12
C LEU A 181 -1.73 2.38 -0.74
N ASP A 182 -2.80 2.11 -1.49
CA ASP A 182 -2.92 0.92 -2.33
C ASP A 182 -3.35 1.29 -3.74
N ALA A 183 -2.62 0.80 -4.71
CA ALA A 183 -2.85 1.04 -6.14
C ALA A 183 -2.40 2.41 -6.68
N GLY A 184 -2.12 2.42 -7.96
CA GLY A 184 -1.75 3.61 -8.72
C GLY A 184 -0.29 4.02 -8.65
N VAL A 185 0.48 3.50 -7.70
CA VAL A 185 1.92 3.77 -7.60
C VAL A 185 2.63 3.33 -8.90
N GLY A 186 3.36 4.25 -9.50
CA GLY A 186 4.12 4.00 -10.72
C GLY A 186 5.64 3.97 -10.50
N THR A 187 6.14 4.74 -9.54
CA THR A 187 7.57 4.85 -9.26
C THR A 187 7.85 5.20 -7.79
N ALA A 188 9.12 5.17 -7.42
CA ALA A 188 9.61 5.38 -6.06
C ALA A 188 9.16 6.73 -5.45
N SER A 189 9.08 7.81 -6.24
CA SER A 189 8.61 9.11 -5.74
C SER A 189 7.15 9.08 -5.27
N ASP A 190 6.29 8.27 -5.88
CA ASP A 190 4.89 8.14 -5.44
C ASP A 190 4.80 7.46 -4.08
N ALA A 191 5.64 6.43 -3.86
CA ALA A 191 5.72 5.74 -2.57
C ALA A 191 6.27 6.65 -1.46
N ALA A 192 7.30 7.45 -1.75
CA ALA A 192 7.81 8.45 -0.82
C ALA A 192 6.75 9.50 -0.47
N LEU A 193 6.05 10.01 -1.49
CA LEU A 193 4.96 10.98 -1.30
C LEU A 193 3.84 10.41 -0.41
N ALA A 194 3.44 9.16 -0.61
CA ALA A 194 2.44 8.50 0.23
C ALA A 194 2.82 8.56 1.72
N MET A 195 4.07 8.21 2.02
CA MET A 195 4.59 8.25 3.40
C MET A 195 4.67 9.68 3.95
N GLU A 196 5.07 10.65 3.13
CA GLU A 196 5.12 12.08 3.52
C GLU A 196 3.72 12.65 3.79
N LEU A 197 2.70 12.23 3.02
CA LEU A 197 1.29 12.62 3.23
C LEU A 197 0.68 12.01 4.48
N GLY A 198 1.29 10.96 5.02
CA GLY A 198 0.86 10.40 6.28
C GLY A 198 0.47 8.97 6.30
N CYS A 199 0.55 8.27 5.19
CA CYS A 199 0.31 6.84 5.18
C CYS A 199 1.27 6.11 6.11
N ASP A 200 0.79 5.04 6.73
CA ASP A 200 1.57 4.17 7.60
C ASP A 200 2.33 3.11 6.80
N GLY A 201 1.91 2.87 5.56
CA GLY A 201 2.56 1.96 4.63
C GLY A 201 2.07 2.14 3.20
N VAL A 202 2.68 1.40 2.29
CA VAL A 202 2.31 1.37 0.86
C VAL A 202 2.17 -0.09 0.42
N LEU A 203 1.06 -0.42 -0.24
CA LEU A 203 0.89 -1.68 -0.92
C LEU A 203 1.00 -1.46 -2.44
N LEU A 204 1.82 -2.26 -3.08
CA LEU A 204 2.01 -2.21 -4.53
C LEU A 204 2.39 -3.57 -5.10
N ALA A 205 2.06 -3.80 -6.36
CA ALA A 205 2.44 -4.99 -7.10
C ALA A 205 2.94 -4.63 -8.51
N SER A 206 2.08 -4.00 -9.32
CA SER A 206 2.34 -3.72 -10.74
C SER A 206 3.57 -2.85 -10.96
N ALA A 207 3.83 -1.89 -10.09
CA ALA A 207 4.98 -1.00 -10.19
C ALA A 207 6.32 -1.75 -10.16
N ILE A 208 6.39 -2.84 -9.39
CA ILE A 208 7.57 -3.72 -9.35
C ILE A 208 7.45 -4.79 -10.45
N ASN A 209 6.36 -5.55 -10.44
CA ASN A 209 6.26 -6.77 -11.24
C ASN A 209 6.19 -6.53 -12.76
N ARG A 210 5.85 -5.30 -13.21
CA ARG A 210 5.68 -4.97 -14.64
C ARG A 210 6.66 -3.92 -15.15
N CYS A 211 7.60 -3.43 -14.34
CA CYS A 211 8.66 -2.55 -14.79
C CYS A 211 9.76 -3.33 -15.56
N GLN A 212 10.71 -2.60 -16.14
CA GLN A 212 11.80 -3.22 -16.91
C GLN A 212 12.79 -4.01 -16.03
N ASP A 213 13.05 -3.53 -14.82
CA ASP A 213 13.94 -4.17 -13.84
C ASP A 213 13.24 -4.28 -12.48
N PRO A 214 12.52 -5.39 -12.23
CA PRO A 214 11.77 -5.59 -10.99
C PRO A 214 12.65 -5.59 -9.74
N LEU A 215 13.87 -6.09 -9.82
CA LEU A 215 14.79 -6.16 -8.68
C LEU A 215 15.25 -4.76 -8.26
N ALA A 216 15.68 -3.94 -9.22
CA ALA A 216 16.06 -2.56 -8.97
C ALA A 216 14.85 -1.74 -8.45
N MET A 217 13.66 -1.94 -9.03
CA MET A 217 12.46 -1.25 -8.60
C MET A 217 12.01 -1.66 -7.19
N ALA A 218 12.07 -2.94 -6.85
CA ALA A 218 11.77 -3.43 -5.49
C ALA A 218 12.68 -2.76 -4.45
N THR A 219 13.97 -2.68 -4.74
CA THR A 219 14.95 -1.99 -3.89
C THR A 219 14.65 -0.49 -3.80
N ALA A 220 14.33 0.17 -4.91
CA ALA A 220 13.99 1.58 -4.94
C ALA A 220 12.73 1.89 -4.13
N MET A 221 11.70 1.05 -4.23
CA MET A 221 10.45 1.19 -3.45
C MET A 221 10.69 1.04 -1.94
N LYS A 222 11.52 0.08 -1.53
CA LYS A 222 11.92 -0.08 -0.13
C LYS A 222 12.54 1.22 0.42
N TYR A 223 13.52 1.76 -0.28
CA TYR A 223 14.18 2.99 0.15
C TYR A 223 13.27 4.22 0.09
N ALA A 224 12.35 4.28 -0.88
CA ALA A 224 11.39 5.37 -1.00
C ALA A 224 10.41 5.40 0.17
N VAL A 225 9.85 4.25 0.54
CA VAL A 225 8.96 4.11 1.70
C VAL A 225 9.69 4.51 2.99
N GLU A 226 10.89 4.00 3.20
CA GLU A 226 11.68 4.34 4.38
C GLU A 226 12.10 5.82 4.39
N GLY A 227 12.55 6.36 3.26
CA GLY A 227 12.94 7.76 3.12
C GLY A 227 11.77 8.72 3.37
N GLY A 228 10.59 8.44 2.80
CA GLY A 228 9.37 9.22 3.01
C GLY A 228 8.91 9.20 4.46
N ARG A 229 8.97 8.02 5.11
CA ARG A 229 8.69 7.86 6.55
C ARG A 229 9.62 8.72 7.42
N LEU A 230 10.91 8.64 7.17
CA LEU A 230 11.91 9.44 7.89
C LEU A 230 11.75 10.93 7.65
N ALA A 231 11.46 11.35 6.40
CA ALA A 231 11.21 12.74 6.04
C ALA A 231 10.01 13.31 6.80
N ARG A 232 8.90 12.53 6.88
CA ARG A 232 7.73 12.91 7.67
C ARG A 232 8.06 13.06 9.16
N GLN A 233 8.79 12.11 9.74
CA GLN A 233 9.17 12.14 11.15
C GLN A 233 10.11 13.32 11.47
N ALA A 234 11.02 13.65 10.56
CA ALA A 234 11.91 14.79 10.71
C ALA A 234 11.17 16.15 10.62
N GLY A 235 10.02 16.17 9.97
CA GLY A 235 9.24 17.37 9.74
C GLY A 235 9.77 18.21 8.57
N ARG A 236 8.84 18.69 7.76
CA ARG A 236 9.13 19.56 6.62
C ARG A 236 9.41 20.99 7.06
N ILE A 237 10.39 21.67 6.44
CA ILE A 237 10.52 23.11 6.61
C ILE A 237 9.24 23.83 6.13
N PRO A 238 8.82 24.94 6.76
CA PRO A 238 7.64 25.69 6.35
C PRO A 238 7.73 26.15 4.89
N LYS A 239 6.65 25.96 4.13
CA LYS A 239 6.52 26.58 2.80
C LYS A 239 6.48 28.10 2.97
N ARG A 240 7.25 28.82 2.16
CA ARG A 240 7.34 30.29 2.20
C ARG A 240 7.10 30.86 0.81
N GLN A 241 6.54 32.05 0.75
CA GLN A 241 6.30 32.77 -0.50
C GLN A 241 7.60 33.34 -1.08
N HIS A 242 8.54 33.75 -0.22
CA HIS A 242 9.80 34.36 -0.62
C HIS A 242 10.99 33.50 -0.15
N ALA A 243 12.10 33.66 -0.88
CA ALA A 243 13.35 33.00 -0.53
C ALA A 243 13.88 33.51 0.82
N VAL A 244 14.52 32.60 1.54
CA VAL A 244 15.29 32.89 2.75
C VAL A 244 16.67 32.32 2.54
N ALA A 245 17.68 33.18 2.66
CA ALA A 245 19.07 32.77 2.48
C ALA A 245 19.45 31.72 3.51
N SER A 246 20.16 30.67 3.06
CA SER A 246 20.70 29.64 3.94
C SER A 246 21.91 30.05 4.74
N SER A 247 22.61 31.11 4.28
CA SER A 247 23.76 31.70 4.96
C SER A 247 23.39 33.07 5.52
N SER A 248 23.96 33.43 6.68
CA SER A 248 23.82 34.78 7.24
C SER A 248 24.48 35.81 6.31
N PHE A 249 23.85 37.00 6.18
CA PHE A 249 24.46 38.16 5.53
C PHE A 249 25.40 38.93 6.48
N GLU A 250 25.49 38.54 7.76
CA GLU A 250 26.42 39.15 8.70
C GLU A 250 27.86 38.79 8.33
N GLY A 251 28.71 39.82 8.22
CA GLY A 251 30.11 39.65 7.87
C GLY A 251 30.44 39.57 6.38
N LEU A 252 29.46 39.82 5.50
CA LEU A 252 29.76 40.04 4.09
C LEU A 252 30.69 41.24 3.94
N ALA A 253 31.86 41.07 3.28
CA ALA A 253 32.74 42.17 2.91
C ALA A 253 31.96 43.09 1.96
N SER A 254 31.82 44.37 2.32
CA SER A 254 31.30 45.36 1.38
C SER A 254 32.38 45.60 0.32
N TRP A 255 32.03 45.44 -0.93
CA TRP A 255 32.96 45.71 -2.05
C TRP A 255 33.14 47.19 -2.31
N GLU A 256 32.37 48.04 -1.61
CA GLU A 256 32.41 49.49 -1.79
C GLU A 256 33.69 50.16 -1.20
N ASP A 257 34.40 49.45 -0.31
CA ASP A 257 35.57 50.02 0.37
C ASP A 257 36.93 49.69 -0.26
N LYS A 258 36.98 49.10 -1.47
CA LYS A 258 38.23 48.69 -2.13
C LYS A 258 38.31 49.03 -3.61
N VAL A 259 37.85 50.22 -3.99
CA VAL A 259 38.24 50.81 -5.28
C VAL A 259 38.73 52.23 -5.03
N LEU A 260 39.97 52.35 -4.62
CA LEU A 260 40.87 53.48 -4.86
C LEU A 260 42.26 52.91 -5.12
#